data_17d99dfa778fa06c74231242d7360e24
#
_entry.id   17d99dfa778fa06c74231242d7360e24
#
_cell.length_a   1.000
_cell.length_b   1.000
_cell.length_c   1.000
_cell.angle_alpha   90.00
_cell.angle_beta   90.00
_cell.angle_gamma   90.00
#
_symmetry.space_group_name_H-M   'P 1'
#
loop_
_entity.id
_entity.type
_entity.pdbx_description
1 polymer ?
#
loop_
_entity_poly.entity_id
_entity_poly.type
_entity_poly.pdbx_seq_one_letter_code
_entity_poly.pdbx_strand_id
1 'polypeptide(L)'
;MRENVHQVRRARAHRKRHGGPLEAALSAVQVRERAHLTPVQVLERLSVVAPKTVRGRTRIPALVRDHAKLKVDGPVYETWKLGYLIDTIYLRDLWMHRVDIAHAIDRPLDLSASHDGRIVADIVVEWARRHGRPFVLELTGPAGGTYAQHPDASGAEGVELDAVEFCRKLAGRAQATGLLATIVPF
;
A
#
# COMPACT_ATOMS: atom_id res chain seq x y z
N MET A 1 16.16 14.15 9.49
CA MET A 1 16.68 14.21 8.11
C MET A 1 18.03 13.48 7.94
N ARG A 2 19.02 13.64 8.83
CA ARG A 2 20.32 12.93 8.75
C ARG A 2 20.18 11.39 8.86
N GLU A 3 19.31 10.90 9.71
CA GLU A 3 19.07 9.45 9.92
C GLU A 3 18.55 8.74 8.65
N ASN A 4 17.63 9.36 7.94
CA ASN A 4 17.09 8.80 6.69
C ASN A 4 18.17 8.71 5.59
N VAL A 5 19.10 9.67 5.52
CA VAL A 5 20.20 9.63 4.54
C VAL A 5 21.15 8.47 4.84
N HIS A 6 21.42 8.20 6.12
CA HIS A 6 22.24 7.06 6.53
C HIS A 6 21.58 5.72 6.19
N GLN A 7 20.27 5.59 6.42
CA GLN A 7 19.53 4.38 6.09
C GLN A 7 19.52 4.11 4.58
N VAL A 8 19.28 5.14 3.76
CA VAL A 8 19.33 5.01 2.29
C VAL A 8 20.72 4.59 1.80
N ARG A 9 21.80 5.15 2.37
CA ARG A 9 23.17 4.72 2.03
C ARG A 9 23.43 3.26 2.38
N ARG A 10 23.00 2.80 3.56
CA ARG A 10 23.11 1.41 4.00
C ARG A 10 22.27 0.47 3.12
N ALA A 11 21.05 0.88 2.76
CA ALA A 11 20.19 0.11 1.87
C ALA A 11 20.80 -0.03 0.46
N ARG A 12 21.38 1.03 -0.10
CA ARG A 12 22.11 0.97 -1.37
C ARG A 12 23.31 0.03 -1.31
N ALA A 13 24.07 0.06 -0.21
CA ALA A 13 25.19 -0.87 0.01
C ALA A 13 24.70 -2.32 0.20
N HIS A 14 23.56 -2.54 0.84
CA HIS A 14 22.92 -3.84 0.98
C HIS A 14 22.46 -4.37 -0.38
N ARG A 15 21.74 -3.55 -1.15
CA ARG A 15 21.30 -3.87 -2.52
C ARG A 15 22.50 -4.25 -3.42
N LYS A 16 23.60 -3.53 -3.34
CA LYS A 16 24.80 -3.82 -4.14
C LYS A 16 25.38 -5.21 -3.83
N ARG A 17 25.24 -5.69 -2.60
CA ARG A 17 25.76 -6.99 -2.15
C ARG A 17 24.80 -8.16 -2.40
N HIS A 18 23.49 -7.92 -2.27
CA HIS A 18 22.47 -8.99 -2.24
C HIS A 18 21.46 -8.92 -3.39
N GLY A 19 21.50 -7.87 -4.22
CA GLY A 19 20.51 -7.65 -5.28
C GLY A 19 19.14 -7.21 -4.75
N GLY A 20 18.12 -7.25 -5.60
CA GLY A 20 16.74 -6.96 -5.28
C GLY A 20 16.34 -5.48 -5.30
N PRO A 21 15.06 -5.16 -5.07
CA PRO A 21 14.56 -3.80 -5.05
C PRO A 21 15.09 -2.99 -3.85
N LEU A 22 15.16 -1.67 -4.01
CA LEU A 22 15.69 -0.79 -2.96
C LEU A 22 14.81 -0.81 -1.70
N GLU A 23 13.50 -0.96 -1.85
CA GLU A 23 12.56 -1.03 -0.74
C GLU A 23 12.81 -2.26 0.14
N ALA A 24 13.03 -3.43 -0.46
CA ALA A 24 13.39 -4.65 0.28
C ALA A 24 14.70 -4.47 1.05
N ALA A 25 15.69 -3.80 0.45
CA ALA A 25 16.94 -3.49 1.11
C ALA A 25 16.77 -2.49 2.27
N LEU A 26 15.90 -1.49 2.12
CA LEU A 26 15.53 -0.55 3.19
C LEU A 26 14.85 -1.27 4.34
N SER A 27 13.86 -2.11 4.05
CA SER A 27 13.14 -2.91 5.05
C SER A 27 14.10 -3.84 5.81
N ALA A 28 14.99 -4.54 5.12
CA ALA A 28 15.98 -5.42 5.74
C ALA A 28 16.94 -4.66 6.68
N VAL A 29 17.37 -3.46 6.31
CA VAL A 29 18.20 -2.59 7.17
C VAL A 29 17.40 -2.14 8.39
N GLN A 30 16.16 -1.68 8.21
CA GLN A 30 15.31 -1.19 9.29
C GLN A 30 14.96 -2.28 10.30
N VAL A 31 14.64 -3.48 9.84
CA VAL A 31 14.38 -4.64 10.71
C VAL A 31 15.62 -4.99 11.51
N ARG A 32 16.79 -5.09 10.86
CA ARG A 32 18.05 -5.41 11.55
C ARG A 32 18.42 -4.37 12.61
N GLU A 33 18.28 -3.09 12.31
CA GLU A 33 18.58 -2.00 13.25
C GLU A 33 17.66 -2.00 14.47
N ARG A 34 16.49 -2.62 14.38
CA ARG A 34 15.47 -2.64 15.44
C ARG A 34 15.22 -4.02 16.04
N ALA A 35 15.92 -5.06 15.57
CA ALA A 35 15.76 -6.43 16.04
C ALA A 35 15.98 -6.63 17.55
N HIS A 36 16.70 -5.69 18.19
CA HIS A 36 16.93 -5.71 19.64
C HIS A 36 15.80 -5.07 20.46
N LEU A 37 14.80 -4.45 19.80
CA LEU A 37 13.68 -3.79 20.48
C LEU A 37 12.58 -4.78 20.76
N THR A 38 11.95 -4.65 21.92
CA THR A 38 10.70 -5.33 22.24
C THR A 38 9.53 -4.69 21.47
N PRO A 39 8.41 -5.40 21.26
CA PRO A 39 7.21 -4.82 20.63
C PRO A 39 6.73 -3.55 21.34
N VAL A 40 6.78 -3.49 22.66
CA VAL A 40 6.39 -2.30 23.43
C VAL A 40 7.31 -1.12 23.10
N GLN A 41 8.62 -1.33 23.07
CA GLN A 41 9.57 -0.27 22.69
C GLN A 41 9.39 0.20 21.25
N VAL A 42 8.99 -0.68 20.32
CA VAL A 42 8.65 -0.28 18.94
C VAL A 42 7.40 0.61 18.94
N LEU A 43 6.34 0.25 19.69
CA LEU A 43 5.12 1.05 19.80
C LEU A 43 5.38 2.43 20.43
N GLU A 44 6.17 2.48 21.51
CA GLU A 44 6.57 3.75 22.14
C GLU A 44 7.32 4.67 21.17
N ARG A 45 8.27 4.12 20.40
CA ARG A 45 8.97 4.89 19.37
C ARG A 45 8.03 5.35 18.25
N LEU A 46 7.13 4.48 17.82
CA LEU A 46 6.16 4.80 16.78
C LEU A 46 5.25 5.96 17.22
N SER A 47 4.75 5.95 18.46
CA SER A 47 3.89 7.00 18.99
C SER A 47 4.56 8.38 18.99
N VAL A 48 5.87 8.43 19.16
CA VAL A 48 6.68 9.68 19.12
C VAL A 48 7.00 10.12 17.69
N VAL A 49 7.30 9.15 16.80
CA VAL A 49 7.79 9.45 15.44
C VAL A 49 6.64 9.71 14.47
N ALA A 50 5.52 8.98 14.57
CA ALA A 50 4.41 9.08 13.64
C ALA A 50 3.83 10.50 13.51
N PRO A 51 3.52 11.24 14.59
CA PRO A 51 3.02 12.61 14.48
C PRO A 51 4.01 13.58 13.83
N LYS A 52 5.31 13.38 14.05
CA LYS A 52 6.38 14.19 13.43
C LYS A 52 6.48 13.91 11.94
N THR A 53 6.35 12.65 11.56
CA THR A 53 6.40 12.22 10.16
C THR A 53 5.20 12.77 9.39
N VAL A 54 3.99 12.66 9.94
CA VAL A 54 2.77 13.22 9.34
C VAL A 54 2.93 14.73 9.13
N ARG A 55 3.29 15.49 10.18
CA ARG A 55 3.53 16.92 10.06
C ARG A 55 4.61 17.28 9.04
N GLY A 56 5.67 16.48 8.93
CA GLY A 56 6.71 16.69 7.92
C GLY A 56 6.20 16.51 6.50
N ARG A 57 5.36 15.50 6.27
CA ARG A 57 4.77 15.20 4.96
C ARG A 57 3.72 16.22 4.54
N THR A 58 2.85 16.64 5.46
CA THR A 58 1.81 17.66 5.17
C THR A 58 2.39 19.03 4.85
N ARG A 59 3.63 19.33 5.28
CA ARG A 59 4.32 20.59 4.98
C ARG A 59 5.01 20.63 3.62
N ILE A 60 5.05 19.52 2.89
CA ILE A 60 5.65 19.48 1.55
C ILE A 60 4.75 20.28 0.61
N PRO A 61 5.27 21.33 -0.06
CA PRO A 61 4.45 22.16 -0.94
C PRO A 61 3.81 21.35 -2.07
N ALA A 62 2.59 21.71 -2.46
CA ALA A 62 1.84 21.06 -3.54
C ALA A 62 2.68 20.98 -4.83
N LEU A 63 3.36 22.07 -5.20
CA LEU A 63 4.24 22.09 -6.37
C LEU A 63 5.29 20.96 -6.36
N VAL A 64 5.90 20.68 -5.20
CA VAL A 64 6.88 19.61 -5.06
C VAL A 64 6.19 18.24 -5.13
N ARG A 65 5.03 18.09 -4.50
CA ARG A 65 4.25 16.85 -4.51
C ARG A 65 3.79 16.47 -5.92
N ASP A 66 3.42 17.48 -6.73
CA ASP A 66 2.85 17.27 -8.06
C ASP A 66 3.92 17.10 -9.16
N HIS A 67 5.12 17.64 -8.96
CA HIS A 67 6.14 17.68 -10.01
C HIS A 67 7.38 16.82 -9.71
N ALA A 68 7.71 16.59 -8.44
CA ALA A 68 8.81 15.67 -8.11
C ALA A 68 8.43 14.23 -8.49
N LYS A 69 9.30 13.60 -9.27
CA LYS A 69 9.10 12.25 -9.81
C LYS A 69 10.08 11.27 -9.18
N LEU A 70 9.59 10.07 -8.90
CA LEU A 70 10.34 8.96 -8.32
C LEU A 70 10.22 7.75 -9.25
N LYS A 71 11.36 7.16 -9.61
CA LYS A 71 11.37 5.87 -10.30
C LYS A 71 11.26 4.77 -9.25
N VAL A 72 10.32 3.87 -9.45
CA VAL A 72 10.04 2.75 -8.55
C VAL A 72 10.37 1.45 -9.26
N ASP A 73 11.23 0.64 -8.62
CA ASP A 73 11.65 -0.67 -9.09
C ASP A 73 10.81 -1.74 -8.38
N GLY A 74 9.49 -1.72 -8.58
CA GLY A 74 8.57 -2.71 -8.00
C GLY A 74 8.28 -3.88 -8.95
N PRO A 75 7.22 -4.66 -8.70
CA PRO A 75 6.72 -5.67 -9.65
C PRO A 75 6.38 -5.05 -11.01
N VAL A 76 6.05 -3.76 -11.02
CA VAL A 76 5.88 -2.95 -12.21
C VAL A 76 6.81 -1.74 -12.10
N TYR A 77 7.64 -1.52 -13.12
CA TYR A 77 8.52 -0.34 -13.19
C TYR A 77 7.68 0.88 -13.53
N GLU A 78 7.52 1.78 -12.57
CA GLU A 78 6.69 2.97 -12.72
C GLU A 78 7.45 4.24 -12.34
N THR A 79 6.93 5.37 -12.79
CA THR A 79 7.38 6.67 -12.32
C THR A 79 6.23 7.34 -11.58
N TRP A 80 6.37 7.51 -10.28
CA TRP A 80 5.36 8.11 -9.42
C TRP A 80 5.63 9.57 -9.14
N LYS A 81 4.57 10.35 -9.01
CA LYS A 81 4.65 11.67 -8.39
C LYS A 81 4.90 11.50 -6.89
N LEU A 82 5.63 12.42 -6.29
CA LEU A 82 5.86 12.38 -4.83
C LEU A 82 4.54 12.43 -4.04
N GLY A 83 3.55 13.19 -4.52
CA GLY A 83 2.21 13.23 -3.93
C GLY A 83 1.55 11.84 -3.89
N TYR A 84 1.61 11.10 -4.99
CA TYR A 84 1.06 9.75 -5.04
C TYR A 84 1.71 8.82 -4.00
N LEU A 85 3.04 8.87 -3.86
CA LEU A 85 3.73 8.09 -2.84
C LEU A 85 3.27 8.47 -1.42
N ILE A 86 3.20 9.77 -1.09
CA ILE A 86 2.93 10.21 0.29
C ILE A 86 1.46 10.13 0.66
N ASP A 87 0.55 10.39 -0.27
CA ASP A 87 -0.88 10.52 0.01
C ASP A 87 -1.64 9.21 -0.22
N THR A 88 -1.19 8.40 -1.18
CA THR A 88 -1.87 7.18 -1.59
C THR A 88 -1.11 5.95 -1.11
N ILE A 89 0.14 5.76 -1.54
CA ILE A 89 0.88 4.53 -1.26
C ILE A 89 1.14 4.35 0.23
N TYR A 90 1.63 5.36 0.93
CA TYR A 90 1.87 5.22 2.38
C TYR A 90 0.60 5.00 3.20
N LEU A 91 -0.56 5.48 2.74
CA LEU A 91 -1.83 5.20 3.39
C LEU A 91 -2.24 3.73 3.20
N ARG A 92 -2.16 3.25 1.96
CA ARG A 92 -2.50 1.86 1.60
C ARG A 92 -1.54 0.87 2.27
N ASP A 93 -0.25 1.15 2.25
CA ASP A 93 0.79 0.34 2.90
C ASP A 93 0.55 0.21 4.41
N LEU A 94 0.30 1.32 5.10
CA LEU A 94 -0.02 1.30 6.52
C LEU A 94 -1.32 0.53 6.80
N TRP A 95 -2.34 0.71 5.97
CA TRP A 95 -3.61 0.01 6.10
C TRP A 95 -3.43 -1.50 5.88
N MET A 96 -2.68 -1.89 4.87
CA MET A 96 -2.41 -3.30 4.58
C MET A 96 -1.54 -3.97 5.65
N HIS A 97 -0.57 -3.27 6.22
CA HIS A 97 0.18 -3.77 7.37
C HIS A 97 -0.72 -4.00 8.59
N ARG A 98 -1.75 -3.16 8.81
CA ARG A 98 -2.76 -3.40 9.85
C ARG A 98 -3.54 -4.69 9.58
N VAL A 99 -3.87 -4.97 8.30
CA VAL A 99 -4.49 -6.23 7.88
C VAL A 99 -3.55 -7.42 8.13
N ASP A 100 -2.28 -7.31 7.70
CA ASP A 100 -1.28 -8.37 7.87
C ASP A 100 -1.07 -8.72 9.35
N ILE A 101 -0.98 -7.71 10.23
CA ILE A 101 -0.82 -7.92 11.68
C ILE A 101 -2.06 -8.61 12.26
N ALA A 102 -3.27 -8.13 11.95
CA ALA A 102 -4.50 -8.71 12.45
C ALA A 102 -4.63 -10.18 12.04
N HIS A 103 -4.31 -10.49 10.78
CA HIS A 103 -4.28 -11.86 10.27
C HIS A 103 -3.23 -12.73 10.97
N ALA A 104 -2.04 -12.20 11.23
CA ALA A 104 -0.95 -12.95 11.87
C ALA A 104 -1.23 -13.31 13.33
N ILE A 105 -2.04 -12.49 14.03
CA ILE A 105 -2.39 -12.72 15.45
C ILE A 105 -3.82 -13.26 15.62
N ASP A 106 -4.47 -13.64 14.52
CA ASP A 106 -5.86 -14.13 14.49
C ASP A 106 -6.84 -13.19 15.24
N ARG A 107 -6.78 -11.92 14.94
CA ARG A 107 -7.66 -10.90 15.51
C ARG A 107 -8.53 -10.26 14.43
N PRO A 108 -9.84 -10.09 14.68
CA PRO A 108 -10.70 -9.38 13.74
C PRO A 108 -10.24 -7.93 13.58
N LEU A 109 -10.36 -7.41 12.37
CA LEU A 109 -10.18 -5.98 12.09
C LEU A 109 -11.46 -5.24 12.44
N ASP A 110 -11.31 -4.16 13.19
CA ASP A 110 -12.37 -3.17 13.34
C ASP A 110 -12.34 -2.24 12.12
N LEU A 111 -13.29 -2.47 11.21
CA LEU A 111 -13.40 -1.78 9.93
C LEU A 111 -14.65 -0.93 9.87
N SER A 112 -14.55 0.22 9.20
CA SER A 112 -15.68 1.11 8.95
C SER A 112 -15.81 1.50 7.49
N ALA A 113 -17.06 1.66 7.02
CA ALA A 113 -17.33 2.15 5.67
C ALA A 113 -16.78 3.57 5.45
N SER A 114 -16.86 4.43 6.49
CA SER A 114 -16.45 5.84 6.40
C SER A 114 -14.93 6.05 6.28
N HIS A 115 -14.11 5.13 6.78
CA HIS A 115 -12.66 5.20 6.69
C HIS A 115 -12.10 4.12 5.77
N ASP A 116 -12.30 2.84 6.13
CA ASP A 116 -11.70 1.71 5.41
C ASP A 116 -12.36 1.55 4.03
N GLY A 117 -13.68 1.72 3.93
CA GLY A 117 -14.40 1.69 2.66
C GLY A 117 -13.92 2.75 1.65
N ARG A 118 -13.47 3.93 2.12
CA ARG A 118 -12.87 4.94 1.24
C ARG A 118 -11.52 4.53 0.69
N ILE A 119 -10.70 3.84 1.49
CA ILE A 119 -9.40 3.29 1.04
C ILE A 119 -9.66 2.22 0.00
N VAL A 120 -10.61 1.31 0.24
CA VAL A 120 -11.00 0.27 -0.70
C VAL A 120 -11.53 0.87 -2.00
N ALA A 121 -12.41 1.89 -1.93
CA ALA A 121 -12.93 2.57 -3.11
C ALA A 121 -11.82 3.20 -3.97
N ASP A 122 -10.84 3.83 -3.34
CA ASP A 122 -9.68 4.40 -4.04
C ASP A 122 -8.83 3.30 -4.73
N ILE A 123 -8.66 2.14 -4.08
CA ILE A 123 -8.00 0.98 -4.67
C ILE A 123 -8.79 0.43 -5.87
N VAL A 124 -10.14 0.33 -5.76
CA VAL A 124 -11.00 -0.10 -6.86
C VAL A 124 -10.88 0.82 -8.07
N VAL A 125 -10.88 2.13 -7.87
CA VAL A 125 -10.72 3.11 -8.95
C VAL A 125 -9.39 2.93 -9.68
N GLU A 126 -8.31 2.71 -8.95
CA GLU A 126 -7.00 2.48 -9.56
C GLU A 126 -6.94 1.13 -10.28
N TRP A 127 -7.45 0.07 -9.67
CA TRP A 127 -7.53 -1.26 -10.25
C TRP A 127 -8.31 -1.24 -11.58
N ALA A 128 -9.50 -0.62 -11.59
CA ALA A 128 -10.35 -0.47 -12.78
C ALA A 128 -9.60 0.26 -13.91
N ARG A 129 -8.89 1.35 -13.57
CA ARG A 129 -8.08 2.11 -14.53
C ARG A 129 -6.92 1.29 -15.10
N ARG A 130 -6.30 0.42 -14.29
CA ARG A 130 -5.14 -0.38 -14.71
C ARG A 130 -5.50 -1.47 -15.70
N HIS A 131 -6.60 -2.19 -15.49
CA HIS A 131 -7.01 -3.25 -16.43
C HIS A 131 -7.89 -2.74 -17.59
N GLY A 132 -8.65 -1.66 -17.41
CA GLY A 132 -9.47 -1.01 -18.44
C GLY A 132 -10.62 -1.85 -19.01
N ARG A 133 -10.94 -2.99 -18.39
CA ARG A 133 -11.97 -3.93 -18.86
C ARG A 133 -13.31 -3.66 -18.18
N PRO A 134 -14.46 -4.05 -18.81
CA PRO A 134 -15.76 -3.98 -18.18
C PRO A 134 -15.88 -4.96 -17.00
N PHE A 135 -16.58 -4.54 -15.93
CA PHE A 135 -16.81 -5.37 -14.75
C PHE A 135 -18.04 -4.91 -13.95
N VAL A 136 -18.54 -5.83 -13.14
CA VAL A 136 -19.41 -5.57 -11.98
C VAL A 136 -18.73 -6.19 -10.77
N LEU A 137 -18.45 -5.40 -9.74
CA LEU A 137 -17.74 -5.81 -8.54
C LEU A 137 -18.62 -5.59 -7.32
N GLU A 138 -18.90 -6.65 -6.58
CA GLU A 138 -19.54 -6.61 -5.28
C GLU A 138 -18.55 -6.98 -4.20
N LEU A 139 -18.20 -6.01 -3.36
CA LEU A 139 -17.32 -6.22 -2.22
C LEU A 139 -18.15 -6.31 -0.95
N THR A 140 -18.06 -7.45 -0.25
CA THR A 140 -18.75 -7.69 1.01
C THR A 140 -17.94 -7.20 2.21
N GLY A 141 -18.56 -7.22 3.40
CA GLY A 141 -17.95 -6.78 4.65
C GLY A 141 -18.07 -5.26 4.92
N PRO A 142 -17.62 -4.79 6.12
CA PRO A 142 -17.82 -3.40 6.55
C PRO A 142 -17.14 -2.35 5.69
N ALA A 143 -16.08 -2.72 4.98
CA ALA A 143 -15.36 -1.86 4.03
C ALA A 143 -15.80 -2.07 2.58
N GLY A 144 -16.85 -2.85 2.36
CA GLY A 144 -17.35 -3.24 1.04
C GLY A 144 -18.16 -2.15 0.34
N GLY A 145 -18.66 -2.53 -0.85
CA GLY A 145 -19.49 -1.68 -1.68
C GLY A 145 -19.64 -2.28 -3.08
N THR A 146 -20.53 -1.71 -3.91
CA THR A 146 -20.78 -2.14 -5.29
C THR A 146 -20.16 -1.15 -6.25
N TYR A 147 -19.42 -1.65 -7.23
CA TYR A 147 -18.71 -0.87 -8.23
C TYR A 147 -18.92 -1.47 -9.62
N ALA A 148 -18.98 -0.64 -10.64
CA ALA A 148 -19.11 -1.11 -12.02
C ALA A 148 -18.38 -0.19 -13.00
N GLN A 149 -17.88 -0.78 -14.06
CA GLN A 149 -17.36 -0.07 -15.23
C GLN A 149 -17.92 -0.76 -16.47
N HIS A 150 -18.71 -0.03 -17.30
CA HIS A 150 -19.37 -0.55 -18.49
C HIS A 150 -20.10 -1.89 -18.24
N PRO A 151 -21.04 -1.94 -17.27
CA PRO A 151 -21.67 -3.20 -16.84
C PRO A 151 -22.47 -3.89 -17.95
N ASP A 152 -23.01 -3.14 -18.91
CA ASP A 152 -23.81 -3.64 -20.04
C ASP A 152 -22.95 -4.08 -21.24
N ALA A 153 -21.63 -3.92 -21.15
CA ALA A 153 -20.73 -4.32 -22.23
C ALA A 153 -20.64 -5.84 -22.34
N SER A 154 -20.57 -6.35 -23.57
CA SER A 154 -20.29 -7.77 -23.81
C SER A 154 -18.95 -8.16 -23.20
N GLY A 155 -18.97 -9.15 -22.31
CA GLY A 155 -17.80 -9.62 -21.58
C GLY A 155 -17.53 -8.87 -20.27
N ALA A 156 -18.49 -8.13 -19.73
CA ALA A 156 -18.40 -7.63 -18.35
C ALA A 156 -18.29 -8.81 -17.38
N GLU A 157 -17.21 -8.81 -16.59
CA GLU A 157 -16.90 -9.86 -15.61
C GLU A 157 -17.55 -9.53 -14.26
N GLY A 158 -18.37 -10.46 -13.75
CA GLY A 158 -18.94 -10.36 -12.41
C GLY A 158 -17.93 -10.89 -11.37
N VAL A 159 -17.64 -10.11 -10.35
CA VAL A 159 -16.70 -10.47 -9.27
C VAL A 159 -17.36 -10.16 -7.93
N GLU A 160 -17.43 -11.16 -7.05
CA GLU A 160 -17.95 -11.02 -5.70
C GLU A 160 -16.93 -11.61 -4.70
N LEU A 161 -16.53 -10.81 -3.69
CA LEU A 161 -15.64 -11.27 -2.61
C LEU A 161 -15.60 -10.27 -1.45
N ASP A 162 -14.96 -10.67 -0.34
CA ASP A 162 -14.71 -9.77 0.79
C ASP A 162 -13.75 -8.62 0.38
N ALA A 163 -14.00 -7.41 0.89
CA ALA A 163 -13.24 -6.21 0.55
C ALA A 163 -11.76 -6.27 0.97
N VAL A 164 -11.47 -6.90 2.10
CA VAL A 164 -10.08 -7.07 2.57
C VAL A 164 -9.37 -8.08 1.70
N GLU A 165 -10.04 -9.20 1.38
CA GLU A 165 -9.48 -10.23 0.50
C GLU A 165 -9.23 -9.71 -0.92
N PHE A 166 -10.12 -8.86 -1.45
CA PHE A 166 -9.89 -8.12 -2.69
C PHE A 166 -8.56 -7.36 -2.64
N CYS A 167 -8.38 -6.53 -1.63
CA CYS A 167 -7.15 -5.74 -1.48
C CYS A 167 -5.91 -6.62 -1.29
N ARG A 168 -6.02 -7.74 -0.55
CA ARG A 168 -4.92 -8.71 -0.38
C ARG A 168 -4.49 -9.34 -1.70
N LYS A 169 -5.47 -9.70 -2.56
CA LYS A 169 -5.17 -10.23 -3.90
C LYS A 169 -4.43 -9.21 -4.76
N LEU A 170 -4.93 -7.98 -4.81
CA LEU A 170 -4.31 -6.92 -5.60
C LEU A 170 -2.92 -6.51 -5.10
N ALA A 171 -2.66 -6.67 -3.80
CA ALA A 171 -1.35 -6.44 -3.17
C ALA A 171 -0.39 -7.64 -3.32
N GLY A 172 -0.78 -8.71 -4.00
CA GLY A 172 0.04 -9.91 -4.15
C GLY A 172 0.18 -10.77 -2.89
N ARG A 173 -0.70 -10.59 -1.88
CA ARG A 173 -0.70 -11.35 -0.61
C ARG A 173 -1.58 -12.60 -0.64
N ALA A 174 -2.34 -12.78 -1.72
CA ALA A 174 -3.15 -13.96 -1.97
C ALA A 174 -3.15 -14.29 -3.48
N GLN A 175 -3.42 -15.54 -3.83
CA GLN A 175 -3.52 -15.94 -5.23
C GLN A 175 -4.67 -15.22 -5.93
N ALA A 176 -4.44 -14.77 -7.15
CA ALA A 176 -5.40 -14.03 -7.96
C ALA A 176 -5.39 -14.49 -9.41
N THR A 177 -6.56 -14.50 -10.03
CA THR A 177 -6.77 -14.85 -11.44
C THR A 177 -7.70 -13.83 -12.10
N GLY A 178 -7.81 -13.86 -13.41
CA GLY A 178 -8.69 -12.96 -14.16
C GLY A 178 -8.35 -11.49 -13.92
N LEU A 179 -9.36 -10.66 -13.69
CA LEU A 179 -9.19 -9.22 -13.40
C LEU A 179 -8.41 -8.99 -12.10
N LEU A 180 -8.58 -9.87 -11.11
CA LEU A 180 -7.92 -9.75 -9.81
C LEU A 180 -6.40 -9.96 -9.87
N ALA A 181 -5.86 -10.51 -10.96
CA ALA A 181 -4.42 -10.59 -11.19
C ALA A 181 -3.78 -9.23 -11.53
N THR A 182 -4.58 -8.20 -11.72
CA THR A 182 -4.09 -6.84 -11.95
C THR A 182 -3.56 -6.25 -10.64
N ILE A 183 -2.25 -6.15 -10.51
CA ILE A 183 -1.57 -5.64 -9.31
C ILE A 183 -1.81 -4.13 -9.18
N VAL A 184 -2.14 -3.72 -7.97
CA VAL A 184 -2.21 -2.31 -7.55
C VAL A 184 -1.12 -2.07 -6.50
N PRO A 185 -0.38 -0.96 -6.56
CA PRO A 185 0.61 -0.62 -5.54
C PRO A 185 -0.03 -0.30 -4.18
N PHE A 186 0.64 -0.79 -3.15
CA PHE A 186 0.32 -0.54 -1.76
C PHE A 186 1.51 0.03 -1.03
#